data_391bba1ee706af6c369a39be88c6cbb9
#
_entry.id   391bba1ee706af6c369a39be88c6cbb9
#
_cell.length_a   1.000
_cell.length_b   1.000
_cell.length_c   1.000
_cell.angle_alpha   90.00
_cell.angle_beta   90.00
_cell.angle_gamma   90.00
#
_symmetry.space_group_name_H-M   'P 1'
#
loop_
_entity.id
_entity.type
_entity.pdbx_description
1 polymer ?
#
loop_
_entity_poly.entity_id
_entity_poly.type
_entity_poly.pdbx_seq_one_letter_code
_entity_poly.pdbx_strand_id
1 'polypeptide(L)'
;MRVFIKHLNGNISLNVSKDISNSELINLIKTEIDYPFELMFGCEYLSENSNINLSKIISELEINLDDIILIAINKRTEKKIKIENEEYSTYIIPMNHRDQISKIFSYKIIGSKEGTVWGGKNKIYTDDSNISKAAVFEGLVKLGEKAIVNIKMIDKKNSYNGDCINDIETEDWGYWDGSYIFVKN
;
A
#
# COMPACT_ATOMS: atom_id res chain seq x y z
N MET A 1 -9.52 -14.50 -33.68
CA MET A 1 -9.09 -15.19 -32.44
C MET A 1 -9.85 -14.57 -31.27
N ARG A 2 -10.29 -15.37 -30.35
CA ARG A 2 -10.92 -14.90 -29.12
C ARG A 2 -9.91 -14.91 -27.98
N VAL A 3 -9.82 -13.79 -27.26
CA VAL A 3 -8.96 -13.65 -26.08
C VAL A 3 -9.85 -13.49 -24.86
N PHE A 4 -9.73 -14.40 -23.92
CA PHE A 4 -10.39 -14.31 -22.62
C PHE A 4 -9.43 -13.70 -21.61
N ILE A 5 -9.87 -12.68 -20.90
CA ILE A 5 -9.09 -12.02 -19.88
C ILE A 5 -9.78 -12.22 -18.55
N LYS A 6 -9.10 -12.96 -17.66
CA LYS A 6 -9.52 -13.13 -16.28
C LYS A 6 -8.97 -12.00 -15.46
N HIS A 7 -9.81 -11.23 -14.78
CA HIS A 7 -9.40 -10.11 -13.96
C HIS A 7 -10.17 -10.06 -12.62
N LEU A 8 -9.81 -9.10 -11.76
CA LEU A 8 -10.32 -9.03 -10.38
C LEU A 8 -11.86 -8.97 -10.29
N ASN A 9 -12.49 -8.24 -11.19
CA ASN A 9 -13.94 -8.00 -11.16
C ASN A 9 -14.73 -8.93 -12.09
N GLY A 10 -14.10 -9.95 -12.69
CA GLY A 10 -14.77 -10.88 -13.59
C GLY A 10 -13.92 -11.37 -14.76
N ASN A 11 -14.57 -11.64 -15.86
CA ASN A 11 -13.91 -12.07 -17.11
C ASN A 11 -14.42 -11.22 -18.25
N ILE A 12 -13.54 -10.83 -19.15
CA ILE A 12 -13.89 -10.20 -20.43
C ILE A 12 -13.44 -11.07 -21.60
N SER A 13 -14.10 -10.93 -22.72
CA SER A 13 -13.79 -11.66 -23.96
C SER A 13 -13.69 -10.69 -25.12
N LEU A 14 -12.55 -10.68 -25.78
CA LEU A 14 -12.27 -9.82 -26.93
C LEU A 14 -12.06 -10.66 -28.18
N ASN A 15 -12.67 -10.24 -29.29
CA ASN A 15 -12.36 -10.77 -30.60
C ASN A 15 -11.30 -9.90 -31.26
N VAL A 16 -10.11 -10.46 -31.48
CA VAL A 16 -8.97 -9.72 -32.05
C VAL A 16 -8.37 -10.41 -33.26
N SER A 17 -7.64 -9.64 -34.09
CA SER A 17 -6.84 -10.24 -35.17
C SER A 17 -5.77 -11.18 -34.59
N LYS A 18 -5.39 -12.21 -35.38
CA LYS A 18 -4.25 -13.08 -35.02
C LYS A 18 -2.93 -12.32 -35.05
N ASP A 19 -2.85 -11.24 -35.77
CA ASP A 19 -1.63 -10.42 -35.92
C ASP A 19 -1.63 -9.19 -35.00
N ILE A 20 -2.52 -9.14 -33.99
CA ILE A 20 -2.59 -8.03 -33.06
C ILE A 20 -1.29 -7.87 -32.30
N SER A 21 -0.77 -6.66 -32.24
CA SER A 21 0.41 -6.35 -31.41
C SER A 21 0.06 -6.31 -29.91
N ASN A 22 1.05 -6.52 -29.06
CA ASN A 22 0.87 -6.40 -27.60
C ASN A 22 0.32 -5.01 -27.20
N SER A 23 0.81 -3.95 -27.87
CA SER A 23 0.37 -2.58 -27.59
C SER A 23 -1.10 -2.36 -27.93
N GLU A 24 -1.56 -2.84 -29.09
CA GLU A 24 -2.96 -2.76 -29.49
C GLU A 24 -3.86 -3.57 -28.56
N LEU A 25 -3.44 -4.79 -28.20
CA LEU A 25 -4.18 -5.64 -27.25
C LEU A 25 -4.31 -4.98 -25.88
N ILE A 26 -3.21 -4.46 -25.34
CA ILE A 26 -3.20 -3.75 -24.05
C ILE A 26 -4.13 -2.53 -24.10
N ASN A 27 -4.12 -1.77 -25.19
CA ASN A 27 -5.00 -0.61 -25.34
C ASN A 27 -6.47 -1.00 -25.42
N LEU A 28 -6.83 -2.09 -26.12
CA LEU A 28 -8.19 -2.60 -26.11
C LEU A 28 -8.63 -3.03 -24.71
N ILE A 29 -7.76 -3.69 -23.95
CA ILE A 29 -8.08 -4.11 -22.59
C ILE A 29 -8.25 -2.90 -21.67
N LYS A 30 -7.46 -1.83 -21.84
CA LYS A 30 -7.61 -0.57 -21.09
C LYS A 30 -8.99 0.09 -21.26
N THR A 31 -9.72 -0.19 -22.33
CA THR A 31 -11.09 0.32 -22.49
C THR A 31 -12.11 -0.44 -21.65
N GLU A 32 -11.80 -1.66 -21.26
CA GLU A 32 -12.70 -2.56 -20.54
C GLU A 32 -12.35 -2.67 -19.04
N ILE A 33 -11.10 -2.36 -18.68
CA ILE A 33 -10.60 -2.43 -17.30
C ILE A 33 -10.16 -1.03 -16.86
N ASP A 34 -10.82 -0.50 -15.85
CA ASP A 34 -10.65 0.86 -15.33
C ASP A 34 -9.55 1.02 -14.26
N TYR A 35 -8.77 -0.02 -13.98
CA TYR A 35 -7.67 0.00 -13.03
C TYR A 35 -6.35 -0.41 -13.68
N PRO A 36 -5.19 0.01 -13.12
CA PRO A 36 -3.87 -0.41 -13.59
C PRO A 36 -3.70 -1.93 -13.52
N PHE A 37 -3.29 -2.55 -14.60
CA PHE A 37 -3.10 -4.00 -14.69
C PHE A 37 -1.79 -4.35 -15.40
N GLU A 38 -1.33 -5.58 -15.19
CA GLU A 38 -0.31 -6.26 -15.98
C GLU A 38 -0.93 -7.51 -16.57
N LEU A 39 -0.60 -7.82 -17.82
CA LEU A 39 -1.07 -9.03 -18.48
C LEU A 39 -0.06 -10.16 -18.29
N MET A 40 -0.57 -11.35 -18.05
CA MET A 40 0.21 -12.58 -18.02
C MET A 40 -0.33 -13.57 -19.04
N PHE A 41 0.60 -14.24 -19.70
CA PHE A 41 0.34 -15.45 -20.48
C PHE A 41 1.21 -16.57 -19.94
N GLY A 42 0.59 -17.60 -19.39
CA GLY A 42 1.33 -18.61 -18.63
C GLY A 42 2.03 -18.00 -17.41
N CYS A 43 3.36 -18.11 -17.35
CA CYS A 43 4.19 -17.55 -16.27
C CYS A 43 4.91 -16.25 -16.68
N GLU A 44 4.60 -15.67 -17.84
CA GLU A 44 5.32 -14.54 -18.38
C GLU A 44 4.44 -13.29 -18.49
N TYR A 45 5.05 -12.12 -18.21
CA TYR A 45 4.38 -10.83 -18.34
C TYR A 45 4.43 -10.33 -19.79
N LEU A 46 3.28 -9.90 -20.29
CA LEU A 46 3.16 -9.23 -21.58
C LEU A 46 3.19 -7.71 -21.34
N SER A 47 4.22 -7.04 -21.81
CA SER A 47 4.32 -5.58 -21.80
C SER A 47 4.38 -5.01 -23.22
N GLU A 48 4.12 -3.71 -23.36
CA GLU A 48 4.21 -3.00 -24.63
C GLU A 48 5.60 -3.15 -25.29
N ASN A 49 6.65 -3.28 -24.46
CA ASN A 49 8.05 -3.40 -24.88
C ASN A 49 8.63 -4.80 -24.70
N SER A 50 7.80 -5.83 -24.38
CA SER A 50 8.32 -7.18 -24.23
C SER A 50 8.71 -7.76 -25.59
N ASN A 51 9.84 -8.48 -25.63
CA ASN A 51 10.24 -9.25 -26.81
C ASN A 51 9.29 -10.42 -27.09
N ILE A 52 8.34 -10.68 -26.22
CA ILE A 52 7.31 -11.70 -26.33
C ILE A 52 6.15 -11.07 -27.07
N ASN A 53 5.95 -11.51 -28.30
CA ASN A 53 4.80 -11.13 -29.11
C ASN A 53 3.79 -12.28 -29.06
N LEU A 54 2.55 -11.98 -28.70
CA LEU A 54 1.49 -12.97 -28.60
C LEU A 54 1.29 -13.73 -29.94
N SER A 55 1.36 -13.03 -31.06
CA SER A 55 1.28 -13.65 -32.39
C SER A 55 2.44 -14.63 -32.65
N LYS A 56 3.64 -14.34 -32.15
CA LYS A 56 4.80 -15.23 -32.26
C LYS A 56 4.64 -16.49 -31.41
N ILE A 57 4.16 -16.35 -30.16
CA ILE A 57 3.88 -17.48 -29.28
C ILE A 57 2.85 -18.43 -29.91
N ILE A 58 1.78 -17.88 -30.48
CA ILE A 58 0.73 -18.66 -31.14
C ILE A 58 1.26 -19.42 -32.33
N SER A 59 2.14 -18.80 -33.13
CA SER A 59 2.74 -19.44 -34.31
C SER A 59 3.79 -20.48 -33.96
N GLU A 60 4.59 -20.28 -32.90
CA GLU A 60 5.65 -21.19 -32.48
C GLU A 60 5.14 -22.45 -31.76
N LEU A 61 4.01 -22.33 -31.06
CA LEU A 61 3.43 -23.46 -30.32
C LEU A 61 2.50 -24.34 -31.14
N GLU A 62 2.29 -24.04 -32.45
CA GLU A 62 1.32 -24.73 -33.32
C GLU A 62 -0.05 -24.94 -32.62
N ILE A 63 -0.38 -24.06 -31.68
CA ILE A 63 -1.58 -24.17 -30.87
C ILE A 63 -2.75 -23.71 -31.75
N ASN A 64 -3.55 -24.65 -32.17
CA ASN A 64 -4.81 -24.39 -32.82
C ASN A 64 -5.84 -24.00 -31.76
N LEU A 65 -5.58 -22.85 -31.08
CA LEU A 65 -6.46 -22.34 -30.03
C LEU A 65 -7.41 -21.34 -30.64
N ASP A 66 -8.69 -21.70 -30.66
CA ASP A 66 -9.75 -20.74 -30.89
C ASP A 66 -9.84 -19.70 -29.78
N ASP A 67 -9.35 -20.08 -28.60
CA ASP A 67 -9.43 -19.26 -27.37
C ASP A 67 -8.07 -19.18 -26.65
N ILE A 68 -7.65 -17.96 -26.33
CA ILE A 68 -6.47 -17.67 -25.50
C ILE A 68 -6.91 -17.08 -24.17
N ILE A 69 -6.37 -17.59 -23.08
CA ILE A 69 -6.65 -17.07 -21.74
C ILE A 69 -5.46 -16.25 -21.28
N LEU A 70 -5.72 -14.96 -21.03
CA LEU A 70 -4.80 -14.04 -20.37
C LEU A 70 -5.31 -13.75 -18.96
N ILE A 71 -4.39 -13.43 -18.08
CA ILE A 71 -4.71 -13.00 -16.71
C ILE A 71 -4.29 -11.55 -16.56
N ALA A 72 -5.26 -10.67 -16.35
CA ALA A 72 -4.98 -9.29 -15.97
C ALA A 72 -4.83 -9.23 -14.45
N ILE A 73 -3.60 -9.03 -14.00
CA ILE A 73 -3.28 -8.86 -12.59
C ILE A 73 -3.38 -7.36 -12.27
N ASN A 74 -4.14 -7.05 -11.22
CA ASN A 74 -4.14 -5.68 -10.72
C ASN A 74 -2.69 -5.29 -10.40
N LYS A 75 -2.14 -4.39 -11.19
CA LYS A 75 -0.86 -3.77 -10.88
C LYS A 75 -1.08 -3.03 -9.57
N ARG A 76 -0.70 -3.65 -8.46
CA ARG A 76 -0.50 -2.87 -7.24
C ARG A 76 0.43 -1.75 -7.65
N THR A 77 -0.15 -0.57 -7.85
CA THR A 77 0.66 0.63 -7.83
C THR A 77 1.38 0.54 -6.51
N GLU A 78 2.67 0.21 -6.55
CA GLU A 78 3.53 0.54 -5.44
C GLU A 78 3.36 2.05 -5.31
N LYS A 79 2.40 2.45 -4.47
CA LYS A 79 2.33 3.83 -4.02
C LYS A 79 3.72 4.06 -3.47
N LYS A 80 4.54 4.81 -4.20
CA LYS A 80 5.83 5.26 -3.70
C LYS A 80 5.50 5.89 -2.36
N ILE A 81 5.76 5.13 -1.28
CA ILE A 81 5.47 5.57 0.07
C ILE A 81 6.37 6.77 0.28
N LYS A 82 5.78 7.96 0.27
CA LYS A 82 6.51 9.18 0.60
C LYS A 82 6.86 9.09 2.07
N ILE A 83 8.13 8.94 2.36
CA ILE A 83 8.64 8.92 3.73
C ILE A 83 8.85 10.39 4.14
N GLU A 84 8.27 10.76 5.28
CA GLU A 84 8.24 12.16 5.73
C GLU A 84 9.57 12.64 6.34
N ASN A 85 10.45 11.72 6.74
CA ASN A 85 11.79 12.05 7.25
C ASN A 85 12.90 11.30 6.49
N GLU A 86 14.03 11.94 6.28
CA GLU A 86 15.16 11.37 5.51
C GLU A 86 15.92 10.31 6.31
N GLU A 87 16.11 10.53 7.62
CA GLU A 87 16.87 9.65 8.50
C GLU A 87 15.99 8.95 9.53
N TYR A 88 16.48 7.82 10.05
CA TYR A 88 15.84 7.14 11.17
C TYR A 88 15.97 7.95 12.45
N SER A 89 14.88 8.09 13.21
CA SER A 89 14.83 8.90 14.43
C SER A 89 14.17 8.17 15.60
N THR A 90 14.66 8.44 16.81
CA THR A 90 14.07 7.99 18.08
C THR A 90 12.93 8.90 18.56
N TYR A 91 12.81 10.10 17.95
CA TYR A 91 11.80 11.09 18.35
C TYR A 91 11.19 11.77 17.14
N ILE A 92 9.92 11.52 16.90
CA ILE A 92 9.13 12.13 15.80
C ILE A 92 7.71 12.36 16.30
N ILE A 93 7.17 13.54 16.03
CA ILE A 93 5.77 13.90 16.26
C ILE A 93 5.12 14.34 14.95
N PRO A 94 3.90 13.88 14.61
CA PRO A 94 3.25 14.19 13.33
C PRO A 94 2.39 15.46 13.36
N MET A 95 2.58 16.36 14.30
CA MET A 95 1.75 17.54 14.55
C MET A 95 1.63 18.48 13.33
N ASN A 96 2.64 18.50 12.44
CA ASN A 96 2.61 19.26 11.19
C ASN A 96 1.62 18.73 10.14
N HIS A 97 1.00 17.58 10.41
CA HIS A 97 -0.02 16.97 9.53
C HIS A 97 -1.43 17.01 10.13
N ARG A 98 -1.63 17.73 11.24
CA ARG A 98 -2.91 17.82 11.98
C ARG A 98 -4.13 18.02 11.11
N ASP A 99 -4.07 18.96 10.16
CA ASP A 99 -5.19 19.31 9.30
C ASP A 99 -5.41 18.33 8.11
N GLN A 100 -4.57 17.29 8.02
CA GLN A 100 -4.62 16.35 6.91
C GLN A 100 -5.35 15.05 7.29
N ILE A 101 -6.56 15.20 7.81
CA ILE A 101 -7.40 14.10 8.26
C ILE A 101 -7.57 13.03 7.17
N SER A 102 -7.54 11.77 7.58
CA SER A 102 -7.62 10.56 6.74
C SER A 102 -6.41 10.29 5.84
N LYS A 103 -5.42 11.19 5.76
CA LYS A 103 -4.18 10.91 5.03
C LYS A 103 -3.24 10.02 5.82
N ILE A 104 -2.45 9.22 5.09
CA ILE A 104 -1.45 8.29 5.63
C ILE A 104 -0.07 8.87 5.36
N PHE A 105 0.77 8.82 6.39
CA PHE A 105 2.15 9.28 6.39
C PHE A 105 3.07 8.16 6.88
N SER A 106 4.24 8.06 6.26
CA SER A 106 5.23 7.04 6.57
C SER A 106 6.47 7.67 7.18
N TYR A 107 6.98 7.07 8.25
CA TYR A 107 8.13 7.56 8.99
C TYR A 107 9.18 6.48 9.20
N LYS A 108 10.45 6.83 9.03
CA LYS A 108 11.61 6.03 9.43
C LYS A 108 11.84 6.24 10.92
N ILE A 109 11.66 5.22 11.72
CA ILE A 109 11.83 5.30 13.18
C ILE A 109 12.88 4.32 13.70
N ILE A 110 13.42 4.65 14.88
CA ILE A 110 14.12 3.70 15.74
C ILE A 110 13.26 3.55 16.99
N GLY A 111 12.86 2.31 17.30
CA GLY A 111 12.05 2.04 18.50
C GLY A 111 12.70 2.61 19.76
N SER A 112 11.97 3.42 20.54
CA SER A 112 12.51 4.21 21.65
C SER A 112 11.58 4.20 22.86
N LYS A 113 12.15 4.48 24.05
CA LYS A 113 11.41 4.83 25.27
C LYS A 113 11.37 6.34 25.52
N GLU A 114 12.02 7.12 24.67
CA GLU A 114 12.13 8.57 24.82
C GLU A 114 10.83 9.30 24.49
N GLY A 115 10.65 10.46 25.11
CA GLY A 115 9.52 11.34 24.89
C GLY A 115 8.23 10.86 25.54
N THR A 116 7.18 11.64 25.32
CA THR A 116 5.84 11.40 25.89
C THR A 116 4.91 10.81 24.84
N VAL A 117 3.99 9.97 25.30
CA VAL A 117 2.89 9.42 24.51
C VAL A 117 1.60 9.59 25.30
N TRP A 118 0.65 10.30 24.72
CA TRP A 118 -0.67 10.52 25.28
C TRP A 118 -1.69 9.58 24.60
N GLY A 119 -2.44 8.82 25.37
CA GLY A 119 -3.38 7.82 24.86
C GLY A 119 -2.75 6.43 24.72
N GLY A 120 -3.25 5.63 23.79
CA GLY A 120 -2.73 4.30 23.45
C GLY A 120 -3.62 3.12 23.85
N LYS A 121 -4.42 3.23 24.92
CA LYS A 121 -5.33 2.15 25.34
C LYS A 121 -6.27 1.68 24.23
N ASN A 122 -6.73 2.60 23.39
CA ASN A 122 -7.59 2.33 22.25
C ASN A 122 -6.82 2.44 20.90
N LYS A 123 -5.48 2.41 20.95
CA LYS A 123 -4.59 2.61 19.79
C LYS A 123 -4.79 3.97 19.09
N ILE A 124 -5.23 4.96 19.85
CA ILE A 124 -5.39 6.35 19.41
C ILE A 124 -4.45 7.20 20.24
N TYR A 125 -3.68 8.04 19.55
CA TYR A 125 -2.66 8.89 20.14
C TYR A 125 -2.92 10.34 19.76
N THR A 126 -2.51 11.27 20.62
CA THR A 126 -2.44 12.69 20.25
C THR A 126 -1.34 12.89 19.18
N ASP A 127 -1.49 13.87 18.31
CA ASP A 127 -0.51 14.13 17.24
C ASP A 127 0.81 14.77 17.72
N ASP A 128 0.92 15.10 19.00
CA ASP A 128 2.18 15.48 19.67
C ASP A 128 2.84 14.32 20.40
N SER A 129 2.26 13.13 20.35
CA SER A 129 2.87 11.90 20.89
C SER A 129 4.00 11.41 20.00
N ASN A 130 5.10 10.96 20.64
CA ASN A 130 6.25 10.40 19.92
C ASN A 130 5.91 9.08 19.23
N ILE A 131 5.96 9.06 17.88
CA ILE A 131 5.67 7.87 17.04
C ILE A 131 6.60 6.70 17.41
N SER A 132 7.89 6.95 17.65
CA SER A 132 8.88 5.91 17.95
C SER A 132 8.57 5.17 19.24
N LYS A 133 8.15 5.88 20.30
CA LYS A 133 7.73 5.29 21.58
C LYS A 133 6.38 4.60 21.45
N ALA A 134 5.42 5.21 20.79
CA ALA A 134 4.10 4.63 20.56
C ALA A 134 4.17 3.33 19.75
N ALA A 135 5.09 3.22 18.78
CA ALA A 135 5.30 2.01 18.00
C ALA A 135 5.86 0.86 18.85
N VAL A 136 6.75 1.14 19.82
CA VAL A 136 7.21 0.12 20.78
C VAL A 136 6.08 -0.27 21.72
N PHE A 137 5.30 0.68 22.20
CA PHE A 137 4.12 0.43 23.03
C PHE A 137 3.14 -0.54 22.35
N GLU A 138 2.82 -0.34 21.06
CA GLU A 138 1.94 -1.24 20.30
C GLU A 138 2.61 -2.57 19.89
N GLY A 139 3.90 -2.74 20.11
CA GLY A 139 4.65 -3.93 19.68
C GLY A 139 4.90 -4.01 18.18
N LEU A 140 4.80 -2.88 17.46
CA LEU A 140 5.08 -2.79 16.02
C LEU A 140 6.58 -2.83 15.72
N VAL A 141 7.40 -2.39 16.66
CA VAL A 141 8.86 -2.36 16.56
C VAL A 141 9.46 -2.65 17.93
N LYS A 142 10.61 -3.30 17.98
CA LYS A 142 11.37 -3.52 19.21
C LYS A 142 12.20 -2.29 19.57
N LEU A 143 12.58 -2.18 20.83
CA LEU A 143 13.48 -1.12 21.29
C LEU A 143 14.82 -1.19 20.52
N GLY A 144 15.26 -0.05 19.97
CA GLY A 144 16.48 0.06 19.15
C GLY A 144 16.36 -0.46 17.71
N GLU A 145 15.24 -1.07 17.35
CA GLU A 145 15.01 -1.57 15.99
C GLU A 145 14.65 -0.44 15.02
N LYS A 146 15.19 -0.51 13.81
CA LYS A 146 14.85 0.40 12.70
C LYS A 146 13.67 -0.14 11.92
N ALA A 147 12.65 0.67 11.72
CA ALA A 147 11.47 0.30 10.96
C ALA A 147 10.89 1.49 10.19
N ILE A 148 10.05 1.19 9.20
CA ILE A 148 9.15 2.18 8.59
C ILE A 148 7.76 1.87 9.09
N VAL A 149 7.12 2.86 9.70
CA VAL A 149 5.75 2.76 10.19
C VAL A 149 4.84 3.74 9.47
N ASN A 150 3.60 3.34 9.30
CA ASN A 150 2.58 4.18 8.71
C ASN A 150 1.60 4.62 9.78
N ILE A 151 1.30 5.90 9.80
CA ILE A 151 0.24 6.47 10.62
C ILE A 151 -0.84 7.06 9.72
N LYS A 152 -2.06 7.07 10.20
CA LYS A 152 -3.18 7.79 9.61
C LYS A 152 -3.61 8.89 10.55
N MET A 153 -3.66 10.12 10.07
CA MET A 153 -4.26 11.22 10.82
C MET A 153 -5.76 11.01 10.93
N ILE A 154 -6.28 11.17 12.12
CA ILE A 154 -7.70 11.06 12.41
C ILE A 154 -8.18 12.31 13.14
N ASP A 155 -9.49 12.44 13.23
CA ASP A 155 -10.10 13.58 13.91
C ASP A 155 -9.77 13.60 15.41
N LYS A 156 -9.79 14.79 15.98
CA LYS A 156 -9.59 15.07 17.41
C LYS A 156 -10.50 14.24 18.32
N LYS A 157 -10.06 14.05 19.55
CA LYS A 157 -10.81 13.36 20.60
C LYS A 157 -10.95 14.24 21.83
N ASN A 158 -12.00 13.97 22.60
CA ASN A 158 -12.25 14.66 23.86
C ASN A 158 -11.45 14.09 25.03
N SER A 159 -10.90 12.87 24.87
CA SER A 159 -10.05 12.22 25.86
C SER A 159 -9.21 11.13 25.24
N TYR A 160 -8.06 10.91 25.84
CA TYR A 160 -7.09 9.88 25.49
C TYR A 160 -6.73 9.13 26.77
N ASN A 161 -6.85 7.81 26.75
CA ASN A 161 -6.53 6.99 27.91
C ASN A 161 -5.17 6.32 27.69
N GLY A 162 -4.28 6.46 28.63
CA GLY A 162 -3.00 5.78 28.67
C GLY A 162 -3.12 4.32 29.10
N ASP A 163 -2.03 3.61 29.01
CA ASP A 163 -1.88 2.23 29.45
C ASP A 163 -0.38 1.90 29.65
N CYS A 164 -0.07 0.70 30.15
CA CYS A 164 1.28 0.19 30.26
C CYS A 164 1.40 -1.13 29.51
N ILE A 165 2.08 -1.12 28.37
CA ILE A 165 2.26 -2.29 27.48
C ILE A 165 3.74 -2.33 27.04
N ASN A 166 4.33 -3.51 26.98
CA ASN A 166 5.74 -3.72 26.58
C ASN A 166 6.74 -2.88 27.37
N ASP A 167 6.54 -2.72 28.69
CA ASP A 167 7.34 -1.87 29.59
C ASP A 167 7.40 -0.39 29.12
N ILE A 168 6.41 0.04 28.39
CA ILE A 168 6.19 1.44 27.99
C ILE A 168 4.92 1.92 28.67
N GLU A 169 5.06 2.99 29.43
CA GLU A 169 3.94 3.71 30.02
C GLU A 169 3.53 4.87 29.12
N THR A 170 2.24 5.02 28.89
CA THR A 170 1.60 6.14 28.20
C THR A 170 0.65 6.85 29.16
N GLU A 171 0.34 8.10 28.88
CA GLU A 171 -0.34 8.98 29.81
C GLU A 171 -1.77 9.29 29.36
N ASP A 172 -2.66 9.54 30.31
CA ASP A 172 -3.99 10.07 30.08
C ASP A 172 -3.93 11.52 29.64
N TRP A 173 -4.79 11.93 28.72
CA TRP A 173 -4.96 13.32 28.35
C TRP A 173 -6.43 13.66 28.09
N GLY A 174 -6.77 14.92 28.26
CA GLY A 174 -8.09 15.45 27.94
C GLY A 174 -8.27 15.74 26.45
N TYR A 175 -9.01 16.78 26.13
CA TYR A 175 -9.21 17.25 24.76
C TYR A 175 -7.89 17.65 24.09
N TRP A 176 -7.71 17.24 22.83
CA TRP A 176 -6.58 17.63 21.99
C TRP A 176 -7.00 17.72 20.52
N ASP A 177 -6.41 18.67 19.78
CA ASP A 177 -6.87 19.07 18.45
C ASP A 177 -6.48 18.11 17.31
N GLY A 178 -5.57 17.19 17.53
CA GLY A 178 -5.10 16.26 16.51
C GLY A 178 -4.84 14.85 17.05
N SER A 179 -5.09 13.84 16.23
CA SER A 179 -4.86 12.44 16.60
C SER A 179 -4.29 11.64 15.44
N TYR A 180 -3.61 10.55 15.79
CA TYR A 180 -3.22 9.54 14.81
C TYR A 180 -3.45 8.12 15.34
N ILE A 181 -3.47 7.19 14.39
CA ILE A 181 -3.45 5.74 14.61
C ILE A 181 -2.38 5.12 13.73
N PHE A 182 -1.81 3.99 14.14
CA PHE A 182 -1.00 3.18 13.23
C PHE A 182 -1.88 2.42 12.25
N VAL A 183 -1.39 2.25 11.01
CA VAL A 183 -2.06 1.46 9.97
C VAL A 183 -1.09 0.43 9.40
N LYS A 184 -1.60 -0.75 9.10
CA LYS A 184 -0.80 -1.83 8.49
C LYS A 184 -0.50 -1.49 7.02
N ASN A 185 0.67 -1.92 6.57
CA ASN A 185 1.06 -1.93 5.15
C ASN A 185 0.18 -2.86 4.33
#